data_1f999b35d5f35d3e159b170855c771b6
#
_entry.id   1f999b35d5f35d3e159b170855c771b6
#
_cell.length_a   1.000
_cell.length_b   1.000
_cell.length_c   1.000
_cell.angle_alpha   90.00
_cell.angle_beta   90.00
_cell.angle_gamma   90.00
#
_symmetry.space_group_name_H-M   'P 1'
#
loop_
_entity.id
_entity.type
_entity.pdbx_description
1 polymer ?
#
loop_
_entity_poly.entity_id
_entity_poly.type
_entity_poly.pdbx_seq_one_letter_code
_entity_poly.pdbx_strand_id
1 'polypeptide(L)'
;MKNLIWIVCVLLAFTAGYFVNHFSSETLSLDDQPQAPISAPKDATDNNNFVTSNTTALTPSTNTVESENDVRAPTTDEIAQQLKALIGSNPMALTFSEMANFYSFVGELSEVQLLAVIQELSNTGVKENQSALMMLFSRYTEINAAAAIDFAKTEIGDERLQSAMLNISLISLAQQDPLASYDHFIRLTDAQQNIARASNMHLTGSLMPIFSSLAKQDLSLAIDKLYELNKLGHKLMLPMWGLTQNLKSKQEFVDLLTLTKSLDNHEIEEGIISNWTRHNPEEVGAWLLEDYDGERLEQLKDNFILTWASNDRENSGNWLIDNTAPDKVQRKVVNFLRSWAWDEPKAAMQWFSKQPNAIYNQKTFAEFINDAASSNPQFAMNYMSYLDSKKDQQRLSETIYQGLKRKSTQQAKDFLEQSPFKDEILEFDEYLKKSL
;
A
#
# COMPACT_ATOMS: atom_id res chain seq x y z
N MET A 1 -10.82 4.87 23.74
CA MET A 1 -11.21 5.78 22.63
C MET A 1 -10.07 6.05 21.63
N LYS A 2 -8.82 6.35 22.02
CA LYS A 2 -7.72 6.61 21.05
C LYS A 2 -7.36 5.40 20.17
N ASN A 3 -7.45 4.19 20.67
CA ASN A 3 -7.10 2.96 19.92
C ASN A 3 -8.17 2.57 18.87
N LEU A 4 -9.44 2.93 19.12
CA LEU A 4 -10.53 2.65 18.18
C LEU A 4 -10.40 3.46 16.88
N ILE A 5 -9.97 4.72 16.98
CA ILE A 5 -9.76 5.60 15.83
C ILE A 5 -8.65 5.05 14.92
N TRP A 6 -7.62 4.43 15.48
CA TRP A 6 -6.49 3.86 14.73
C TRP A 6 -6.90 2.63 13.92
N ILE A 7 -7.72 1.75 14.50
CA ILE A 7 -8.25 0.55 13.81
C ILE A 7 -9.15 0.94 12.64
N VAL A 8 -10.01 1.95 12.83
CA VAL A 8 -10.86 2.49 11.77
C VAL A 8 -10.02 3.12 10.64
N CYS A 9 -8.97 3.86 10.97
CA CYS A 9 -8.06 4.45 9.97
C CYS A 9 -7.29 3.38 9.17
N VAL A 10 -6.87 2.29 9.80
CA VAL A 10 -6.18 1.17 9.12
C VAL A 10 -7.14 0.41 8.21
N LEU A 11 -8.36 0.13 8.65
CA LEU A 11 -9.39 -0.51 7.81
C LEU A 11 -9.80 0.39 6.64
N LEU A 12 -9.93 1.70 6.84
CA LEU A 12 -10.23 2.65 5.77
C LEU A 12 -9.05 2.81 4.78
N ALA A 13 -7.80 2.75 5.24
CA ALA A 13 -6.63 2.78 4.38
C ALA A 13 -6.51 1.51 3.52
N PHE A 14 -6.84 0.33 4.06
CA PHE A 14 -6.86 -0.93 3.30
C PHE A 14 -7.97 -0.96 2.26
N THR A 15 -9.17 -0.47 2.60
CA THR A 15 -10.29 -0.39 1.64
C THR A 15 -10.03 0.67 0.58
N ALA A 16 -9.50 1.83 0.92
CA ALA A 16 -9.12 2.88 -0.04
C ALA A 16 -8.01 2.41 -1.01
N GLY A 17 -6.99 1.71 -0.52
CA GLY A 17 -5.92 1.14 -1.36
C GLY A 17 -6.43 0.09 -2.35
N TYR A 18 -7.40 -0.72 -1.96
CA TYR A 18 -8.04 -1.71 -2.83
C TYR A 18 -8.88 -1.04 -3.93
N PHE A 19 -9.60 0.04 -3.61
CA PHE A 19 -10.45 0.76 -4.57
C PHE A 19 -9.65 1.62 -5.56
N VAL A 20 -8.57 2.28 -5.13
CA VAL A 20 -7.72 3.06 -6.04
C VAL A 20 -7.11 2.17 -7.13
N ASN A 21 -6.77 0.94 -6.81
CA ASN A 21 -6.21 -0.01 -7.80
C ASN A 21 -7.26 -0.61 -8.75
N HIS A 22 -8.55 -0.56 -8.41
CA HIS A 22 -9.63 -1.15 -9.22
C HIS A 22 -10.38 -0.14 -10.11
N PHE A 23 -10.34 1.15 -9.79
CA PHE A 23 -11.07 2.20 -10.51
C PHE A 23 -10.22 3.11 -11.40
N SER A 24 -8.90 2.89 -11.49
CA SER A 24 -8.01 3.68 -12.35
C SER A 24 -8.11 3.35 -13.84
N SER A 25 -9.09 2.56 -14.28
CA SER A 25 -9.24 2.15 -15.67
C SER A 25 -10.40 2.81 -16.43
N GLU A 26 -11.12 3.78 -15.85
CA GLU A 26 -12.12 4.55 -16.59
C GLU A 26 -11.74 6.02 -16.72
N THR A 27 -11.52 6.40 -17.97
CA THR A 27 -11.18 7.72 -18.49
C THR A 27 -12.23 8.77 -18.14
N LEU A 28 -11.83 9.84 -17.44
CA LEU A 28 -12.54 11.11 -17.43
C LEU A 28 -11.72 12.14 -18.17
N SER A 29 -12.22 12.53 -19.34
CA SER A 29 -11.81 13.72 -20.07
C SER A 29 -12.31 14.96 -19.34
N LEU A 30 -11.41 15.83 -18.91
CA LEU A 30 -11.73 17.18 -18.45
C LEU A 30 -10.96 18.20 -19.28
N ASP A 31 -11.76 19.08 -19.87
CA ASP A 31 -11.41 20.25 -20.66
C ASP A 31 -10.53 21.22 -19.85
N ASP A 32 -9.37 21.59 -20.40
CA ASP A 32 -8.46 22.59 -19.83
C ASP A 32 -8.93 24.01 -20.18
N GLN A 33 -9.27 24.80 -19.16
CA GLN A 33 -9.26 26.27 -19.22
C GLN A 33 -8.37 26.80 -18.08
N PRO A 34 -7.46 27.75 -18.35
CA PRO A 34 -6.56 28.27 -17.33
C PRO A 34 -7.23 29.34 -16.46
N GLN A 35 -7.23 29.16 -15.15
CA GLN A 35 -7.64 30.18 -14.19
C GLN A 35 -6.44 30.95 -13.61
N ALA A 36 -6.59 32.26 -13.55
CA ALA A 36 -5.65 33.26 -13.06
C ALA A 36 -5.49 33.22 -11.52
N PRO A 37 -4.38 33.77 -10.96
CA PRO A 37 -4.07 33.67 -9.53
C PRO A 37 -4.93 34.63 -8.68
N ILE A 38 -5.49 34.09 -7.62
CA ILE A 38 -6.23 34.85 -6.60
C ILE A 38 -5.27 35.30 -5.50
N SER A 39 -5.25 36.62 -5.29
CA SER A 39 -4.48 37.35 -4.29
C SER A 39 -4.98 37.04 -2.87
N ALA A 40 -4.05 36.99 -1.91
CA ALA A 40 -4.32 36.87 -0.48
C ALA A 40 -4.90 38.18 0.10
N PRO A 41 -5.81 38.14 1.07
CA PRO A 41 -6.12 39.29 1.91
C PRO A 41 -5.29 39.30 3.20
N LYS A 42 -4.84 40.51 3.55
CA LYS A 42 -4.16 40.87 4.79
C LYS A 42 -5.13 41.04 5.95
N ASP A 43 -4.61 40.70 7.13
CA ASP A 43 -4.85 41.23 8.46
C ASP A 43 -6.25 41.70 8.86
N ALA A 44 -6.78 41.09 9.93
CA ALA A 44 -7.54 41.80 10.96
C ALA A 44 -7.41 41.11 12.32
N THR A 45 -6.95 41.89 13.27
CA THR A 45 -6.72 41.75 14.70
C THR A 45 -7.94 41.36 15.52
N ASP A 46 -7.66 40.65 16.62
CA ASP A 46 -8.27 40.66 17.96
C ASP A 46 -9.78 40.85 18.13
N ASN A 47 -10.41 39.86 18.79
CA ASN A 47 -11.19 40.15 20.00
C ASN A 47 -11.50 38.88 20.80
N ASN A 48 -10.90 38.81 21.99
CA ASN A 48 -11.30 37.95 23.09
C ASN A 48 -12.71 38.35 23.60
N ASN A 49 -13.62 37.40 23.68
CA ASN A 49 -14.71 37.47 24.64
C ASN A 49 -15.03 36.06 25.17
N PHE A 50 -14.55 35.81 26.38
CA PHE A 50 -15.00 34.75 27.27
C PHE A 50 -16.44 35.01 27.69
N VAL A 51 -17.36 34.10 27.37
CA VAL A 51 -18.69 34.05 28.00
C VAL A 51 -18.72 32.84 28.91
N THR A 52 -18.66 33.13 30.22
CA THR A 52 -18.96 32.20 31.30
C THR A 52 -20.46 31.90 31.31
N SER A 53 -20.87 30.69 31.07
CA SER A 53 -22.25 30.23 31.25
C SER A 53 -22.40 29.47 32.56
N ASN A 54 -23.24 29.97 33.39
CA ASN A 54 -23.61 29.49 34.73
C ASN A 54 -24.16 28.07 34.71
N THR A 55 -23.60 27.24 35.58
CA THR A 55 -24.11 25.94 35.95
C THR A 55 -25.31 26.10 36.88
N THR A 56 -26.51 25.81 36.43
CA THR A 56 -27.70 25.71 37.29
C THR A 56 -27.89 24.23 37.65
N ALA A 57 -27.73 23.92 38.91
CA ALA A 57 -28.00 22.61 39.48
C ALA A 57 -29.51 22.33 39.44
N LEU A 58 -29.90 21.25 38.75
CA LEU A 58 -31.25 20.69 38.82
C LEU A 58 -31.28 19.57 39.87
N THR A 59 -32.04 19.77 40.89
CA THR A 59 -32.43 18.78 41.92
C THR A 59 -33.24 17.66 41.31
N PRO A 60 -33.04 16.39 41.71
CA PRO A 60 -33.81 15.27 41.20
C PRO A 60 -35.21 15.26 41.85
N SER A 61 -36.23 15.36 41.01
CA SER A 61 -37.61 15.12 41.41
C SER A 61 -37.88 13.63 41.33
N THR A 62 -38.02 12.98 42.46
CA THR A 62 -38.52 11.62 42.62
C THR A 62 -39.97 11.52 42.21
N ASN A 63 -40.24 11.04 41.01
CA ASN A 63 -41.51 10.45 40.64
C ASN A 63 -41.30 8.97 40.32
N THR A 64 -41.58 8.14 41.32
CA THR A 64 -41.81 6.69 41.17
C THR A 64 -43.04 6.50 40.32
N VAL A 65 -42.80 6.13 39.03
CA VAL A 65 -43.83 5.47 38.24
C VAL A 65 -43.28 4.05 38.01
N GLU A 66 -43.80 3.12 38.79
CA GLU A 66 -43.69 1.70 38.48
C GLU A 66 -44.38 1.44 37.14
N SER A 67 -43.59 1.27 36.11
CA SER A 67 -43.97 0.61 34.85
C SER A 67 -43.08 -0.59 34.72
N GLU A 68 -43.59 -1.75 35.17
CA GLU A 68 -43.10 -3.06 34.70
C GLU A 68 -43.32 -3.16 33.18
N ASN A 69 -42.42 -2.57 32.43
CA ASN A 69 -42.16 -3.01 31.10
C ASN A 69 -41.08 -4.09 31.21
N ASP A 70 -41.52 -5.34 31.15
CA ASP A 70 -40.71 -6.49 30.90
C ASP A 70 -40.04 -6.28 29.51
N VAL A 71 -38.90 -5.55 29.48
CA VAL A 71 -38.13 -5.32 28.25
C VAL A 71 -37.45 -6.63 27.93
N ARG A 72 -38.18 -7.50 27.22
CA ARG A 72 -37.64 -8.72 26.65
C ARG A 72 -36.38 -8.39 25.86
N ALA A 73 -35.28 -9.06 26.16
CA ALA A 73 -34.05 -8.96 25.36
C ALA A 73 -34.37 -9.25 23.87
N PRO A 74 -33.85 -8.45 22.94
CA PRO A 74 -34.12 -8.62 21.51
C PRO A 74 -33.65 -10.00 21.05
N THR A 75 -34.43 -10.62 20.18
CA THR A 75 -34.08 -11.90 19.55
C THR A 75 -32.97 -11.71 18.52
N THR A 76 -32.29 -12.81 18.15
CA THR A 76 -31.26 -12.79 17.09
C THR A 76 -31.78 -12.21 15.78
N ASP A 77 -33.03 -12.57 15.39
CA ASP A 77 -33.68 -12.05 14.17
C ASP A 77 -33.94 -10.54 14.26
N GLU A 78 -34.38 -10.05 15.41
CA GLU A 78 -34.60 -8.61 15.64
C GLU A 78 -33.28 -7.83 15.56
N ILE A 79 -32.21 -8.37 16.13
CA ILE A 79 -30.85 -7.79 16.06
C ILE A 79 -30.37 -7.78 14.60
N ALA A 80 -30.52 -8.90 13.87
CA ALA A 80 -30.12 -9.00 12.47
C ALA A 80 -30.88 -8.02 11.56
N GLN A 81 -32.20 -7.84 11.79
CA GLN A 81 -33.01 -6.89 11.08
C GLN A 81 -32.61 -5.45 11.37
N GLN A 82 -32.35 -5.09 12.64
CA GLN A 82 -31.85 -3.76 13.02
C GLN A 82 -30.51 -3.47 12.38
N LEU A 83 -29.58 -4.41 12.37
CA LEU A 83 -28.28 -4.28 11.71
C LEU A 83 -28.43 -4.07 10.20
N LYS A 84 -29.28 -4.86 9.53
CA LYS A 84 -29.57 -4.68 8.11
C LYS A 84 -30.18 -3.30 7.82
N ALA A 85 -31.05 -2.80 8.69
CA ALA A 85 -31.64 -1.47 8.56
C ALA A 85 -30.61 -0.36 8.74
N LEU A 86 -29.65 -0.51 9.70
CA LEU A 86 -28.57 0.44 9.95
C LEU A 86 -27.54 0.49 8.82
N ILE A 87 -27.19 -0.68 8.23
CA ILE A 87 -26.15 -0.78 7.18
C ILE A 87 -26.73 -0.42 5.81
N GLY A 88 -28.05 -0.63 5.59
CA GLY A 88 -28.66 -0.45 4.29
C GLY A 88 -28.11 -1.41 3.21
N SER A 89 -28.35 -1.09 1.94
CA SER A 89 -27.85 -1.88 0.80
C SER A 89 -26.39 -1.60 0.41
N ASN A 90 -25.79 -0.51 0.96
CA ASN A 90 -24.43 -0.12 0.65
C ASN A 90 -23.71 0.42 1.90
N PRO A 91 -22.95 -0.41 2.62
CA PRO A 91 -22.21 0.00 3.82
C PRO A 91 -21.17 1.11 3.59
N MET A 92 -20.67 1.24 2.35
CA MET A 92 -19.73 2.31 1.97
C MET A 92 -20.41 3.68 1.81
N ALA A 93 -21.73 3.72 1.80
CA ALA A 93 -22.52 4.96 1.72
C ALA A 93 -23.03 5.43 3.09
N LEU A 94 -22.65 4.76 4.19
CA LEU A 94 -23.03 5.17 5.54
C LEU A 94 -22.47 6.56 5.87
N THR A 95 -23.31 7.43 6.37
CA THR A 95 -22.88 8.69 6.97
C THR A 95 -22.13 8.43 8.28
N PHE A 96 -21.34 9.40 8.73
CA PHE A 96 -20.64 9.28 10.01
C PHE A 96 -21.58 8.98 11.18
N SER A 97 -22.80 9.58 11.20
CA SER A 97 -23.80 9.33 12.23
C SER A 97 -24.36 7.91 12.20
N GLU A 98 -24.62 7.38 11.00
CA GLU A 98 -25.10 5.99 10.83
C GLU A 98 -24.02 4.99 11.27
N MET A 99 -22.76 5.26 10.93
CA MET A 99 -21.63 4.45 11.35
C MET A 99 -21.45 4.49 12.88
N ALA A 100 -21.58 5.68 13.51
CA ALA A 100 -21.50 5.82 14.96
C ALA A 100 -22.65 5.06 15.67
N ASN A 101 -23.87 5.13 15.15
CA ASN A 101 -25.01 4.40 15.67
C ASN A 101 -24.82 2.88 15.52
N PHE A 102 -24.30 2.44 14.39
CA PHE A 102 -23.97 1.03 14.18
C PHE A 102 -22.94 0.52 15.19
N TYR A 103 -21.82 1.24 15.37
CA TYR A 103 -20.80 0.85 16.35
C TYR A 103 -21.29 0.89 17.79
N SER A 104 -22.13 1.87 18.14
CA SER A 104 -22.76 1.91 19.46
C SER A 104 -23.62 0.67 19.70
N PHE A 105 -24.49 0.34 18.74
CA PHE A 105 -25.36 -0.83 18.83
C PHE A 105 -24.59 -2.13 18.92
N VAL A 106 -23.59 -2.34 18.04
CA VAL A 106 -22.75 -3.54 18.06
C VAL A 106 -21.90 -3.63 19.34
N GLY A 107 -21.49 -2.47 19.87
CA GLY A 107 -20.74 -2.39 21.13
C GLY A 107 -21.48 -2.90 22.36
N GLU A 108 -22.83 -2.86 22.34
CA GLU A 108 -23.70 -3.34 23.41
C GLU A 108 -24.01 -4.83 23.34
N LEU A 109 -23.74 -5.48 22.20
CA LEU A 109 -23.99 -6.93 22.02
C LEU A 109 -23.02 -7.77 22.85
N SER A 110 -23.56 -8.76 23.55
CA SER A 110 -22.76 -9.80 24.21
C SER A 110 -22.11 -10.73 23.18
N GLU A 111 -21.07 -11.46 23.60
CA GLU A 111 -20.39 -12.47 22.76
C GLU A 111 -21.39 -13.48 22.15
N VAL A 112 -22.34 -13.96 22.95
CA VAL A 112 -23.37 -14.93 22.52
C VAL A 112 -24.27 -14.34 21.45
N GLN A 113 -24.70 -13.08 21.61
CA GLN A 113 -25.54 -12.37 20.62
C GLN A 113 -24.77 -12.11 19.32
N LEU A 114 -23.50 -11.68 19.43
CA LEU A 114 -22.63 -11.49 18.26
C LEU A 114 -22.48 -12.77 17.45
N LEU A 115 -22.15 -13.88 18.10
CA LEU A 115 -22.02 -15.17 17.43
C LEU A 115 -23.31 -15.63 16.75
N ALA A 116 -24.44 -15.51 17.44
CA ALA A 116 -25.73 -15.89 16.91
C ALA A 116 -26.09 -15.09 15.64
N VAL A 117 -25.83 -13.77 15.65
CA VAL A 117 -26.08 -12.90 14.51
C VAL A 117 -25.10 -13.14 13.35
N ILE A 118 -23.82 -13.38 13.64
CA ILE A 118 -22.81 -13.73 12.63
C ILE A 118 -23.24 -15.03 11.91
N GLN A 119 -23.66 -16.03 12.68
CA GLN A 119 -24.13 -17.32 12.15
C GLN A 119 -25.38 -17.17 11.27
N GLU A 120 -26.38 -16.40 11.73
CA GLU A 120 -27.60 -16.10 10.96
C GLU A 120 -27.29 -15.38 9.65
N LEU A 121 -26.45 -14.35 9.68
CA LEU A 121 -26.07 -13.60 8.48
C LEU A 121 -25.20 -14.41 7.51
N SER A 122 -24.37 -15.34 8.02
CA SER A 122 -23.58 -16.26 7.21
C SER A 122 -24.48 -17.25 6.46
N ASN A 123 -25.56 -17.72 7.10
CA ASN A 123 -26.50 -18.67 6.53
C ASN A 123 -27.47 -18.03 5.52
N THR A 124 -27.81 -16.76 5.69
CA THR A 124 -28.79 -16.04 4.85
C THR A 124 -28.22 -15.41 3.58
N GLY A 125 -26.91 -15.46 3.35
CA GLY A 125 -26.26 -14.97 2.12
C GLY A 125 -24.99 -14.19 2.43
N VAL A 126 -23.84 -14.81 2.18
CA VAL A 126 -22.51 -14.22 2.49
C VAL A 126 -22.26 -12.95 1.66
N LYS A 127 -22.62 -12.94 0.38
CA LYS A 127 -22.34 -11.80 -0.52
C LYS A 127 -23.09 -10.56 -0.13
N GLU A 128 -24.37 -10.70 0.18
CA GLU A 128 -25.27 -9.62 0.58
C GLU A 128 -24.93 -9.06 1.96
N ASN A 129 -24.37 -9.91 2.82
CA ASN A 129 -24.10 -9.58 4.23
C ASN A 129 -22.60 -9.37 4.52
N GLN A 130 -21.72 -9.48 3.53
CA GLN A 130 -20.26 -9.53 3.75
C GLN A 130 -19.74 -8.37 4.62
N SER A 131 -20.18 -7.15 4.37
CA SER A 131 -19.72 -5.98 5.14
C SER A 131 -20.22 -6.01 6.58
N ALA A 132 -21.47 -6.40 6.80
CA ALA A 132 -22.04 -6.56 8.14
C ALA A 132 -21.30 -7.65 8.91
N LEU A 133 -21.06 -8.78 8.27
CA LEU A 133 -20.31 -9.89 8.83
C LEU A 133 -18.90 -9.47 9.26
N MET A 134 -18.18 -8.74 8.41
CA MET A 134 -16.84 -8.26 8.72
C MET A 134 -16.82 -7.30 9.91
N MET A 135 -17.80 -6.39 10.00
CA MET A 135 -17.90 -5.43 11.10
C MET A 135 -18.24 -6.12 12.44
N LEU A 136 -19.22 -7.01 12.43
CA LEU A 136 -19.60 -7.82 13.62
C LEU A 136 -18.45 -8.70 14.08
N PHE A 137 -17.79 -9.35 13.12
CA PHE A 137 -16.68 -10.23 13.42
C PHE A 137 -15.47 -9.46 13.97
N SER A 138 -15.21 -8.24 13.47
CA SER A 138 -14.21 -7.35 14.06
C SER A 138 -14.49 -7.10 15.54
N ARG A 139 -15.76 -6.84 15.92
CA ARG A 139 -16.13 -6.69 17.32
C ARG A 139 -15.95 -7.96 18.13
N TYR A 140 -16.30 -9.11 17.54
CA TYR A 140 -16.09 -10.40 18.19
C TYR A 140 -14.60 -10.66 18.50
N THR A 141 -13.71 -10.32 17.57
CA THR A 141 -12.26 -10.44 17.79
C THR A 141 -11.73 -9.53 18.90
N GLU A 142 -12.35 -8.37 19.13
CA GLU A 142 -11.99 -7.50 20.27
C GLU A 142 -12.34 -8.15 21.62
N ILE A 143 -13.44 -8.91 21.67
CA ILE A 143 -13.90 -9.59 22.88
C ILE A 143 -13.08 -10.86 23.12
N ASN A 144 -12.92 -11.69 22.08
CA ASN A 144 -12.27 -13.00 22.20
C ASN A 144 -11.61 -13.43 20.88
N ALA A 145 -10.41 -12.88 20.63
CA ALA A 145 -9.70 -13.11 19.37
C ALA A 145 -9.33 -14.59 19.14
N ALA A 146 -9.00 -15.33 20.20
CA ALA A 146 -8.66 -16.75 20.09
C ALA A 146 -9.88 -17.59 19.69
N ALA A 147 -11.02 -17.37 20.34
CA ALA A 147 -12.27 -18.06 19.99
C ALA A 147 -12.77 -17.66 18.58
N ALA A 148 -12.51 -16.42 18.15
CA ALA A 148 -12.82 -15.95 16.80
C ALA A 148 -12.02 -16.70 15.72
N ILE A 149 -10.76 -17.06 15.98
CA ILE A 149 -9.95 -17.90 15.09
C ILE A 149 -10.59 -19.28 14.94
N ASP A 150 -10.97 -19.93 16.04
CA ASP A 150 -11.59 -21.24 16.00
C ASP A 150 -12.96 -21.21 15.30
N PHE A 151 -13.78 -20.20 15.59
CA PHE A 151 -15.05 -19.98 14.91
C PHE A 151 -14.89 -19.79 13.39
N ALA A 152 -14.00 -18.90 12.97
CA ALA A 152 -13.75 -18.68 11.55
C ALA A 152 -13.31 -19.96 10.83
N LYS A 153 -12.51 -20.80 11.50
CA LYS A 153 -11.99 -22.05 10.96
C LYS A 153 -13.07 -23.12 10.79
N THR A 154 -14.02 -23.21 11.72
CA THR A 154 -14.99 -24.32 11.79
C THR A 154 -16.35 -23.97 11.21
N GLU A 155 -16.81 -22.72 11.35
CA GLU A 155 -18.18 -22.32 11.05
C GLU A 155 -18.32 -21.55 9.71
N ILE A 156 -17.22 -21.01 9.16
CA ILE A 156 -17.27 -20.23 7.93
C ILE A 156 -16.88 -21.09 6.73
N GLY A 157 -17.88 -21.42 5.87
CA GLY A 157 -17.67 -22.26 4.70
C GLY A 157 -17.17 -21.52 3.44
N ASP A 158 -17.35 -20.20 3.34
CA ASP A 158 -16.79 -19.40 2.23
C ASP A 158 -15.31 -19.14 2.47
N GLU A 159 -14.43 -19.66 1.62
CA GLU A 159 -12.98 -19.59 1.78
C GLU A 159 -12.42 -18.16 1.86
N ARG A 160 -13.00 -17.22 1.10
CA ARG A 160 -12.56 -15.83 1.09
C ARG A 160 -12.93 -15.12 2.37
N LEU A 161 -14.17 -15.31 2.80
CA LEU A 161 -14.66 -14.75 4.06
C LEU A 161 -13.90 -15.37 5.24
N GLN A 162 -13.70 -16.67 5.25
CA GLN A 162 -12.91 -17.39 6.25
C GLN A 162 -11.50 -16.82 6.36
N SER A 163 -10.79 -16.67 5.23
CA SER A 163 -9.43 -16.11 5.19
C SER A 163 -9.40 -14.67 5.72
N ALA A 164 -10.39 -13.85 5.37
CA ALA A 164 -10.47 -12.47 5.86
C ALA A 164 -10.73 -12.42 7.37
N MET A 165 -11.62 -13.25 7.87
CA MET A 165 -11.94 -13.35 9.30
C MET A 165 -10.74 -13.87 10.11
N LEU A 166 -10.04 -14.91 9.63
CA LEU A 166 -8.82 -15.41 10.24
C LEU A 166 -7.73 -14.32 10.30
N ASN A 167 -7.56 -13.57 9.23
CA ASN A 167 -6.57 -12.48 9.20
C ASN A 167 -6.89 -11.38 10.23
N ILE A 168 -8.15 -10.95 10.33
CA ILE A 168 -8.59 -9.96 11.35
C ILE A 168 -8.36 -10.51 12.76
N SER A 169 -8.70 -11.79 13.00
CA SER A 169 -8.53 -12.41 14.32
C SER A 169 -7.05 -12.49 14.71
N LEU A 170 -6.17 -12.87 13.79
CA LEU A 170 -4.73 -12.88 14.03
C LEU A 170 -4.18 -11.48 14.34
N ILE A 171 -4.64 -10.45 13.62
CA ILE A 171 -4.25 -9.06 13.88
C ILE A 171 -4.73 -8.60 15.26
N SER A 172 -5.97 -8.91 15.65
CA SER A 172 -6.52 -8.56 16.95
C SER A 172 -5.79 -9.31 18.09
N LEU A 173 -5.55 -10.61 17.91
CA LEU A 173 -4.79 -11.41 18.87
C LEU A 173 -3.36 -10.90 19.02
N ALA A 174 -2.72 -10.44 17.94
CA ALA A 174 -1.36 -9.92 17.99
C ALA A 174 -1.22 -8.66 18.87
N GLN A 175 -2.30 -7.92 19.09
CA GLN A 175 -2.30 -6.75 19.99
C GLN A 175 -2.39 -7.16 21.47
N GLN A 176 -2.97 -8.32 21.76
CA GLN A 176 -3.18 -8.84 23.11
C GLN A 176 -2.07 -9.83 23.50
N ASP A 177 -1.81 -10.80 22.65
CA ASP A 177 -0.79 -11.83 22.80
C ASP A 177 -0.16 -12.14 21.42
N PRO A 178 0.92 -11.43 21.05
CA PRO A 178 1.55 -11.59 19.74
C PRO A 178 2.20 -12.98 19.56
N LEU A 179 2.65 -13.62 20.62
CA LEU A 179 3.22 -14.97 20.55
C LEU A 179 2.14 -16.00 20.23
N ALA A 180 0.99 -15.94 20.93
CA ALA A 180 -0.14 -16.81 20.63
C ALA A 180 -0.65 -16.58 19.18
N SER A 181 -0.69 -15.34 18.73
CA SER A 181 -1.05 -15.02 17.34
C SER A 181 -0.09 -15.64 16.34
N TYR A 182 1.23 -15.54 16.58
CA TYR A 182 2.24 -16.21 15.75
C TYR A 182 2.04 -17.72 15.71
N ASP A 183 1.84 -18.36 16.87
CA ASP A 183 1.62 -19.80 16.95
C ASP A 183 0.34 -20.24 16.22
N HIS A 184 -0.73 -19.44 16.26
CA HIS A 184 -1.93 -19.68 15.45
C HIS A 184 -1.65 -19.55 13.95
N PHE A 185 -0.90 -18.52 13.54
CA PHE A 185 -0.49 -18.35 12.15
C PHE A 185 0.26 -19.58 11.62
N ILE A 186 1.26 -20.07 12.36
CA ILE A 186 2.02 -21.26 11.98
C ILE A 186 1.10 -22.48 11.85
N ARG A 187 0.26 -22.77 12.85
CA ARG A 187 -0.67 -23.91 12.79
C ARG A 187 -1.65 -23.84 11.61
N LEU A 188 -2.13 -22.63 11.27
CA LEU A 188 -3.03 -22.43 10.14
C LEU A 188 -2.33 -22.64 8.80
N THR A 189 -1.08 -22.18 8.66
CA THR A 189 -0.32 -22.30 7.41
C THR A 189 0.21 -23.73 7.22
N ASP A 190 0.63 -24.43 8.25
CA ASP A 190 1.03 -25.84 8.19
C ASP A 190 -0.13 -26.76 7.81
N ALA A 191 -1.31 -26.52 8.38
CA ALA A 191 -2.51 -27.29 8.04
C ALA A 191 -2.96 -27.07 6.59
N GLN A 192 -2.69 -25.87 6.02
CA GLN A 192 -3.06 -25.50 4.65
C GLN A 192 -2.01 -25.90 3.59
N GLN A 193 -0.81 -26.36 3.95
CA GLN A 193 0.14 -26.90 2.96
C GLN A 193 -0.46 -28.03 2.11
N ASN A 194 -1.54 -28.66 2.59
CA ASN A 194 -2.33 -29.65 1.86
C ASN A 194 -3.53 -29.08 1.09
N ILE A 195 -3.87 -27.79 1.23
CA ILE A 195 -4.99 -27.12 0.58
C ILE A 195 -4.45 -25.87 -0.12
N ALA A 196 -4.33 -25.95 -1.43
CA ALA A 196 -4.02 -24.90 -2.43
C ALA A 196 -3.32 -23.60 -1.95
N ARG A 197 -2.14 -23.35 -2.51
CA ARG A 197 -1.28 -22.15 -2.39
C ARG A 197 -1.97 -20.77 -2.49
N ALA A 198 -3.22 -20.68 -2.93
CA ALA A 198 -3.96 -19.44 -3.06
C ALA A 198 -4.47 -18.88 -1.71
N SER A 199 -4.85 -19.75 -0.76
CA SER A 199 -5.39 -19.32 0.54
C SER A 199 -4.29 -18.76 1.48
N ASN A 200 -3.04 -19.22 1.34
CA ASN A 200 -1.94 -18.78 2.20
C ASN A 200 -1.56 -17.30 1.98
N MET A 201 -1.79 -16.74 0.79
CA MET A 201 -1.45 -15.35 0.49
C MET A 201 -2.31 -14.35 1.29
N HIS A 202 -3.52 -14.72 1.68
CA HIS A 202 -4.41 -13.83 2.44
C HIS A 202 -4.04 -13.73 3.94
N LEU A 203 -3.45 -14.77 4.53
CA LEU A 203 -3.05 -14.76 5.95
C LEU A 203 -1.71 -14.06 6.19
N THR A 204 -0.85 -13.97 5.19
CA THR A 204 0.47 -13.33 5.33
C THR A 204 0.40 -11.86 5.76
N GLY A 205 -0.72 -11.18 5.49
CA GLY A 205 -0.97 -9.80 5.92
C GLY A 205 -0.90 -9.63 7.44
N SER A 206 -1.24 -10.65 8.23
CA SER A 206 -1.16 -10.60 9.70
C SER A 206 0.27 -10.63 10.24
N LEU A 207 1.26 -11.08 9.45
CA LEU A 207 2.66 -11.15 9.90
C LEU A 207 3.24 -9.79 10.25
N MET A 208 2.88 -8.72 9.52
CA MET A 208 3.37 -7.38 9.83
C MET A 208 2.93 -6.90 11.24
N PRO A 209 1.62 -6.91 11.62
CA PRO A 209 1.22 -6.54 12.98
C PRO A 209 1.68 -7.53 14.05
N ILE A 210 1.79 -8.84 13.76
CA ILE A 210 2.35 -9.82 14.68
C ILE A 210 3.78 -9.45 15.04
N PHE A 211 4.65 -9.25 14.05
CA PHE A 211 6.04 -8.90 14.26
C PHE A 211 6.26 -7.50 14.84
N SER A 212 5.39 -6.54 14.49
CA SER A 212 5.40 -5.23 15.14
C SER A 212 5.09 -5.31 16.65
N SER A 213 4.15 -6.16 17.03
CA SER A 213 3.79 -6.36 18.45
C SER A 213 4.81 -7.21 19.19
N LEU A 214 5.35 -8.27 18.57
CA LEU A 214 6.46 -9.06 19.13
C LEU A 214 7.68 -8.17 19.40
N ALA A 215 8.09 -7.35 18.44
CA ALA A 215 9.26 -6.48 18.57
C ALA A 215 9.10 -5.42 19.69
N LYS A 216 7.86 -4.95 19.93
CA LYS A 216 7.56 -4.04 21.04
C LYS A 216 7.67 -4.71 22.41
N GLN A 217 7.34 -5.99 22.50
CA GLN A 217 7.42 -6.75 23.74
C GLN A 217 8.84 -7.25 23.99
N ASP A 218 9.43 -7.91 23.00
CA ASP A 218 10.74 -8.53 23.05
C ASP A 218 11.32 -8.66 21.64
N LEU A 219 12.29 -7.82 21.32
CA LEU A 219 12.95 -7.84 20.01
C LEU A 219 13.72 -9.14 19.77
N SER A 220 14.33 -9.73 20.81
CA SER A 220 15.07 -10.99 20.68
C SER A 220 14.12 -12.14 20.31
N LEU A 221 12.98 -12.25 20.99
CA LEU A 221 11.96 -13.22 20.66
C LEU A 221 11.42 -13.03 19.23
N ALA A 222 11.20 -11.78 18.83
CA ALA A 222 10.75 -11.49 17.47
C ALA A 222 11.75 -11.95 16.41
N ILE A 223 13.05 -11.78 16.67
CA ILE A 223 14.14 -12.27 15.81
C ILE A 223 14.16 -13.80 15.78
N ASP A 224 14.03 -14.47 16.92
CA ASP A 224 13.95 -15.93 16.97
C ASP A 224 12.78 -16.47 16.13
N LYS A 225 11.62 -15.81 16.20
CA LYS A 225 10.44 -16.15 15.37
C LYS A 225 10.67 -15.84 13.88
N LEU A 226 11.48 -14.83 13.55
CA LEU A 226 11.90 -14.57 12.18
C LEU A 226 12.79 -15.71 11.63
N TYR A 227 13.71 -16.23 12.47
CA TYR A 227 14.53 -17.39 12.13
C TYR A 227 13.67 -18.63 11.85
N GLU A 228 12.65 -18.87 12.67
CA GLU A 228 11.71 -19.95 12.47
C GLU A 228 10.95 -19.84 11.15
N LEU A 229 10.40 -18.66 10.83
CA LEU A 229 9.73 -18.39 9.55
C LEU A 229 10.66 -18.59 8.35
N ASN A 230 11.91 -18.15 8.45
CA ASN A 230 12.90 -18.35 7.40
C ASN A 230 13.15 -19.84 7.12
N LYS A 231 13.31 -20.64 8.18
CA LYS A 231 13.47 -22.11 8.04
C LYS A 231 12.25 -22.79 7.43
N LEU A 232 11.05 -22.28 7.69
CA LEU A 232 9.81 -22.76 7.10
C LEU A 232 9.59 -22.29 5.65
N GLY A 233 10.47 -21.43 5.13
CA GLY A 233 10.43 -20.95 3.75
C GLY A 233 9.36 -19.88 3.49
N HIS A 234 8.87 -19.21 4.53
CA HIS A 234 7.97 -18.08 4.38
C HIS A 234 8.70 -16.84 3.85
N LYS A 235 7.96 -15.98 3.13
CA LYS A 235 8.47 -14.67 2.71
C LYS A 235 8.59 -13.74 3.91
N LEU A 236 9.73 -13.04 4.01
CA LEU A 236 10.09 -12.26 5.19
C LEU A 236 9.81 -10.75 5.07
N MET A 237 9.34 -10.27 3.91
CA MET A 237 9.09 -8.85 3.68
C MET A 237 8.11 -8.25 4.71
N LEU A 238 6.96 -8.88 4.94
CA LEU A 238 5.96 -8.36 5.90
C LEU A 238 6.41 -8.47 7.37
N PRO A 239 7.00 -9.59 7.84
CA PRO A 239 7.66 -9.64 9.15
C PRO A 239 8.69 -8.55 9.35
N MET A 240 9.55 -8.30 8.35
CA MET A 240 10.57 -7.25 8.42
C MET A 240 9.97 -5.85 8.53
N TRP A 241 8.90 -5.57 7.79
CA TRP A 241 8.18 -4.31 7.95
C TRP A 241 7.60 -4.16 9.37
N GLY A 242 7.06 -5.25 9.93
CA GLY A 242 6.60 -5.26 11.33
C GLY A 242 7.72 -4.95 12.32
N LEU A 243 8.87 -5.62 12.21
CA LEU A 243 10.03 -5.40 13.06
C LEU A 243 10.53 -3.96 12.99
N THR A 244 10.65 -3.41 11.78
CA THR A 244 11.26 -2.10 11.55
C THR A 244 10.31 -0.92 11.78
N GLN A 245 8.99 -1.16 11.85
CA GLN A 245 7.97 -0.11 11.95
C GLN A 245 8.14 0.82 13.16
N ASN A 246 8.75 0.33 14.23
CA ASN A 246 8.91 1.07 15.47
C ASN A 246 10.33 1.64 15.66
N LEU A 247 11.28 1.30 14.79
CA LEU A 247 12.63 1.81 14.83
C LEU A 247 12.65 3.28 14.39
N LYS A 248 13.48 4.09 15.05
CA LYS A 248 13.52 5.55 14.82
C LYS A 248 14.92 6.11 14.62
N SER A 249 15.95 5.40 15.06
CA SER A 249 17.33 5.87 15.02
C SER A 249 18.21 4.97 14.16
N LYS A 250 19.27 5.57 13.57
CA LYS A 250 20.34 4.85 12.87
C LYS A 250 20.82 3.63 13.67
N GLN A 251 21.07 3.81 14.97
CA GLN A 251 21.60 2.75 15.82
C GLN A 251 20.68 1.54 15.89
N GLU A 252 19.36 1.75 16.04
CA GLU A 252 18.40 0.65 16.10
C GLU A 252 18.34 -0.14 14.79
N PHE A 253 18.43 0.53 13.63
CA PHE A 253 18.52 -0.14 12.33
C PHE A 253 19.82 -0.93 12.16
N VAL A 254 20.96 -0.35 12.56
CA VAL A 254 22.27 -1.01 12.49
C VAL A 254 22.34 -2.20 13.45
N ASP A 255 21.77 -2.08 14.64
CA ASP A 255 21.70 -3.18 15.60
C ASP A 255 20.84 -4.33 15.03
N LEU A 256 19.70 -4.03 14.42
CA LEU A 256 18.86 -5.03 13.77
C LEU A 256 19.57 -5.71 12.60
N LEU A 257 20.27 -4.96 11.74
CA LEU A 257 21.10 -5.52 10.67
C LEU A 257 22.17 -6.48 11.22
N THR A 258 22.81 -6.10 12.31
CA THR A 258 23.84 -6.91 12.98
C THR A 258 23.25 -8.21 13.54
N LEU A 259 22.09 -8.12 14.21
CA LEU A 259 21.41 -9.26 14.80
C LEU A 259 20.90 -10.24 13.74
N THR A 260 20.46 -9.74 12.58
CA THR A 260 19.91 -10.58 11.48
C THR A 260 20.96 -11.07 10.50
N LYS A 261 22.21 -10.64 10.60
CA LYS A 261 23.32 -11.00 9.68
C LYS A 261 23.52 -12.52 9.55
N SER A 262 23.30 -13.27 10.62
CA SER A 262 23.45 -14.73 10.64
C SER A 262 22.32 -15.51 9.94
N LEU A 263 21.23 -14.83 9.56
CA LEU A 263 20.15 -15.45 8.77
C LEU A 263 20.56 -15.77 7.32
N ASP A 264 21.65 -15.16 6.83
CA ASP A 264 22.15 -15.31 5.46
C ASP A 264 21.03 -15.18 4.40
N ASN A 265 20.11 -14.25 4.66
CA ASN A 265 18.97 -13.99 3.81
C ASN A 265 18.97 -12.52 3.35
N HIS A 266 19.23 -12.33 2.07
CA HIS A 266 19.36 -11.01 1.47
C HIS A 266 18.06 -10.18 1.51
N GLU A 267 16.88 -10.82 1.50
CA GLU A 267 15.58 -10.13 1.60
C GLU A 267 15.43 -9.40 2.95
N ILE A 268 16.05 -9.92 4.00
CA ILE A 268 16.03 -9.30 5.34
C ILE A 268 16.84 -8.00 5.32
N GLU A 269 18.08 -8.05 4.87
CA GLU A 269 18.97 -6.88 4.78
C GLU A 269 18.32 -5.78 3.92
N GLU A 270 17.84 -6.15 2.72
CA GLU A 270 17.14 -5.24 1.81
C GLU A 270 15.87 -4.65 2.43
N GLY A 271 15.10 -5.46 3.17
CA GLY A 271 13.88 -5.03 3.86
C GLY A 271 14.16 -4.02 4.96
N ILE A 272 15.20 -4.23 5.77
CA ILE A 272 15.63 -3.29 6.84
C ILE A 272 16.07 -1.97 6.22
N ILE A 273 16.95 -2.00 5.23
CA ILE A 273 17.47 -0.82 4.55
C ILE A 273 16.35 -0.06 3.83
N SER A 274 15.44 -0.75 3.16
CA SER A 274 14.30 -0.13 2.48
C SER A 274 13.37 0.59 3.47
N ASN A 275 13.12 0.00 4.65
CA ASN A 275 12.32 0.67 5.67
C ASN A 275 13.03 1.89 6.25
N TRP A 276 14.31 1.77 6.56
CA TRP A 276 15.12 2.89 7.04
C TRP A 276 15.18 4.03 6.00
N THR A 277 15.34 3.70 4.71
CA THR A 277 15.31 4.66 3.61
C THR A 277 14.01 5.47 3.55
N ARG A 278 12.85 4.86 3.85
CA ARG A 278 11.58 5.59 3.88
C ARG A 278 11.49 6.60 5.01
N HIS A 279 12.22 6.40 6.10
CA HIS A 279 12.25 7.30 7.25
C HIS A 279 13.30 8.40 7.11
N ASN A 280 14.51 8.04 6.68
CA ASN A 280 15.64 8.98 6.59
C ASN A 280 16.61 8.55 5.48
N PRO A 281 16.33 8.87 4.21
CA PRO A 281 17.16 8.44 3.09
C PRO A 281 18.56 9.02 3.12
N GLU A 282 18.75 10.27 3.59
CA GLU A 282 20.06 10.91 3.66
C GLU A 282 20.97 10.16 4.64
N GLU A 283 20.43 9.72 5.77
CA GLU A 283 21.19 8.96 6.78
C GLU A 283 21.60 7.59 6.24
N VAL A 284 20.70 6.92 5.49
CA VAL A 284 21.01 5.63 4.84
C VAL A 284 22.07 5.82 3.76
N GLY A 285 21.95 6.87 2.95
CA GLY A 285 22.94 7.18 1.92
C GLY A 285 24.34 7.39 2.51
N ALA A 286 24.45 8.15 3.59
CA ALA A 286 25.71 8.34 4.32
C ALA A 286 26.24 7.02 4.89
N TRP A 287 25.39 6.24 5.55
CA TRP A 287 25.77 4.95 6.13
C TRP A 287 26.27 3.94 5.07
N LEU A 288 25.61 3.87 3.91
CA LEU A 288 26.06 3.00 2.80
C LEU A 288 27.44 3.37 2.27
N LEU A 289 27.81 4.65 2.33
CA LEU A 289 29.10 5.13 1.82
C LEU A 289 30.23 5.02 2.84
N GLU A 290 29.92 5.20 4.12
CA GLU A 290 30.90 5.39 5.17
C GLU A 290 31.08 4.16 6.07
N ASP A 291 29.98 3.45 6.37
CA ASP A 291 29.95 2.44 7.42
C ASP A 291 29.68 1.02 6.89
N TYR A 292 29.08 0.88 5.68
CA TYR A 292 28.79 -0.45 5.14
C TYR A 292 30.04 -1.10 4.52
N ASP A 293 30.45 -2.24 5.06
CA ASP A 293 31.63 -3.00 4.64
C ASP A 293 31.32 -4.30 3.87
N GLY A 294 30.03 -4.56 3.54
CA GLY A 294 29.59 -5.79 2.89
C GLY A 294 29.84 -5.82 1.38
N GLU A 295 29.92 -7.04 0.83
CA GLU A 295 30.15 -7.25 -0.61
C GLU A 295 28.99 -6.78 -1.51
N ARG A 296 27.79 -6.56 -0.93
CA ARG A 296 26.57 -6.21 -1.66
C ARG A 296 26.33 -4.71 -1.82
N LEU A 297 27.32 -3.87 -1.54
CA LEU A 297 27.17 -2.41 -1.55
C LEU A 297 26.48 -1.86 -2.81
N GLU A 298 26.91 -2.27 -4.00
CA GLU A 298 26.34 -1.77 -5.26
C GLU A 298 24.87 -2.18 -5.45
N GLN A 299 24.52 -3.40 -5.03
CA GLN A 299 23.13 -3.88 -5.10
C GLN A 299 22.25 -3.12 -4.09
N LEU A 300 22.75 -2.90 -2.89
CA LEU A 300 22.03 -2.12 -1.86
C LEU A 300 21.86 -0.66 -2.25
N LYS A 301 22.86 -0.06 -2.91
CA LYS A 301 22.74 1.30 -3.49
C LYS A 301 21.62 1.35 -4.54
N ASP A 302 21.52 0.36 -5.41
CA ASP A 302 20.47 0.32 -6.43
C ASP A 302 19.06 0.19 -5.78
N ASN A 303 18.89 -0.68 -4.79
CA ASN A 303 17.65 -0.80 -4.02
C ASN A 303 17.31 0.47 -3.22
N PHE A 304 18.31 1.08 -2.60
CA PHE A 304 18.18 2.33 -1.86
C PHE A 304 17.65 3.45 -2.78
N ILE A 305 18.29 3.64 -3.95
CA ILE A 305 17.87 4.65 -4.92
C ILE A 305 16.42 4.45 -5.36
N LEU A 306 16.02 3.21 -5.67
CA LEU A 306 14.64 2.90 -6.09
C LEU A 306 13.64 3.14 -4.96
N THR A 307 14.01 2.80 -3.73
CA THR A 307 13.16 3.04 -2.55
C THR A 307 12.99 4.53 -2.29
N TRP A 308 14.07 5.31 -2.32
CA TRP A 308 14.03 6.76 -2.16
C TRP A 308 13.22 7.43 -3.27
N ALA A 309 13.42 7.02 -4.52
CA ALA A 309 12.72 7.55 -5.68
C ALA A 309 11.20 7.38 -5.62
N SER A 310 10.68 6.46 -4.82
CA SER A 310 9.22 6.33 -4.63
C SER A 310 8.59 7.55 -3.93
N ASN A 311 9.38 8.31 -3.17
CA ASN A 311 8.96 9.50 -2.44
C ASN A 311 9.59 10.79 -2.98
N ASP A 312 10.85 10.73 -3.41
CA ASP A 312 11.63 11.89 -3.87
C ASP A 312 12.58 11.49 -5.01
N ARG A 313 12.09 11.57 -6.23
CA ARG A 313 12.83 11.20 -7.43
C ARG A 313 13.99 12.14 -7.72
N GLU A 314 13.83 13.44 -7.48
CA GLU A 314 14.89 14.44 -7.79
C GLU A 314 16.11 14.24 -6.92
N ASN A 315 15.94 14.18 -5.60
CA ASN A 315 17.07 14.00 -4.68
C ASN A 315 17.70 12.61 -4.80
N SER A 316 16.89 11.55 -4.99
CA SER A 316 17.38 10.20 -5.28
C SER A 316 18.24 10.16 -6.55
N GLY A 317 17.80 10.83 -7.62
CA GLY A 317 18.54 10.94 -8.87
C GLY A 317 19.83 11.73 -8.75
N ASN A 318 19.83 12.82 -8.00
CA ASN A 318 21.04 13.59 -7.70
C ASN A 318 22.06 12.75 -6.94
N TRP A 319 21.62 12.06 -5.88
CA TRP A 319 22.49 11.16 -5.11
C TRP A 319 23.06 10.03 -5.98
N LEU A 320 22.26 9.47 -6.90
CA LEU A 320 22.73 8.46 -7.87
C LEU A 320 23.90 9.01 -8.70
N ILE A 321 23.77 10.23 -9.23
CA ILE A 321 24.82 10.84 -10.06
C ILE A 321 26.09 11.06 -9.23
N ASP A 322 25.96 11.63 -8.03
CA ASP A 322 27.09 12.01 -7.18
C ASP A 322 27.86 10.80 -6.63
N ASN A 323 27.17 9.65 -6.47
CA ASN A 323 27.73 8.46 -5.79
C ASN A 323 27.88 7.24 -6.71
N THR A 324 27.87 7.45 -8.03
CA THR A 324 28.12 6.40 -9.02
C THR A 324 29.41 6.68 -9.79
N ALA A 325 30.19 5.64 -10.03
CA ALA A 325 31.42 5.75 -10.80
C ALA A 325 31.17 6.30 -12.22
N PRO A 326 32.06 7.18 -12.75
CA PRO A 326 31.86 7.87 -14.03
C PRO A 326 31.60 6.97 -15.24
N ASP A 327 32.16 5.76 -15.25
CA ASP A 327 31.98 4.76 -16.30
C ASP A 327 30.62 4.06 -16.26
N LYS A 328 29.90 4.12 -15.12
CA LYS A 328 28.62 3.45 -14.91
C LYS A 328 27.43 4.42 -14.82
N VAL A 329 27.69 5.70 -14.51
CA VAL A 329 26.64 6.67 -14.18
C VAL A 329 25.64 6.89 -15.30
N GLN A 330 26.07 6.99 -16.54
CA GLN A 330 25.16 7.17 -17.68
C GLN A 330 24.13 6.06 -17.80
N ARG A 331 24.58 4.81 -17.70
CA ARG A 331 23.68 3.64 -17.77
C ARG A 331 22.70 3.60 -16.59
N LYS A 332 23.18 3.90 -15.37
CA LYS A 332 22.32 3.94 -14.20
C LYS A 332 21.27 5.06 -14.30
N VAL A 333 21.66 6.24 -14.80
CA VAL A 333 20.72 7.35 -15.05
C VAL A 333 19.67 6.99 -16.09
N VAL A 334 20.03 6.35 -17.21
CA VAL A 334 19.03 5.91 -18.20
C VAL A 334 18.02 4.94 -17.58
N ASN A 335 18.50 3.96 -16.80
CA ASN A 335 17.59 3.03 -16.11
C ASN A 335 16.68 3.73 -15.08
N PHE A 336 17.20 4.69 -14.36
CA PHE A 336 16.45 5.52 -13.42
C PHE A 336 15.37 6.35 -14.14
N LEU A 337 15.74 7.04 -15.21
CA LEU A 337 14.82 7.81 -16.04
C LEU A 337 13.74 6.96 -16.70
N ARG A 338 14.05 5.73 -17.09
CA ARG A 338 13.07 4.78 -17.67
C ARG A 338 11.92 4.53 -16.69
N SER A 339 12.22 4.28 -15.42
CA SER A 339 11.19 4.06 -14.41
C SER A 339 10.39 5.33 -14.13
N TRP A 340 11.04 6.49 -14.08
CA TRP A 340 10.38 7.77 -13.87
C TRP A 340 9.50 8.20 -15.05
N ALA A 341 9.97 8.00 -16.28
CA ALA A 341 9.24 8.36 -17.49
C ALA A 341 7.97 7.54 -17.73
N TRP A 342 7.83 6.41 -17.05
CA TRP A 342 6.60 5.62 -17.11
C TRP A 342 5.39 6.40 -16.60
N ASP A 343 5.54 7.06 -15.47
CA ASP A 343 4.48 7.83 -14.80
C ASP A 343 4.52 9.32 -15.16
N GLU A 344 5.71 9.92 -15.10
CA GLU A 344 5.91 11.37 -15.16
C GLU A 344 7.00 11.78 -16.17
N PRO A 345 6.83 11.52 -17.47
CA PRO A 345 7.88 11.73 -18.47
C PRO A 345 8.32 13.21 -18.59
N LYS A 346 7.40 14.15 -18.33
CA LYS A 346 7.73 15.59 -18.37
C LYS A 346 8.64 15.98 -17.18
N ALA A 347 8.33 15.51 -15.97
CA ALA A 347 9.16 15.77 -14.80
C ALA A 347 10.54 15.12 -14.92
N ALA A 348 10.61 13.89 -15.42
CA ALA A 348 11.86 13.20 -15.72
C ALA A 348 12.72 13.98 -16.71
N MET A 349 12.14 14.54 -17.80
CA MET A 349 12.85 15.38 -18.75
C MET A 349 13.32 16.70 -18.13
N GLN A 350 12.48 17.34 -17.33
CA GLN A 350 12.85 18.60 -16.64
C GLN A 350 14.03 18.41 -15.69
N TRP A 351 14.05 17.34 -14.94
CA TRP A 351 15.19 17.00 -14.09
C TRP A 351 16.42 16.66 -14.92
N PHE A 352 16.28 15.81 -15.94
CA PHE A 352 17.37 15.36 -16.79
C PHE A 352 18.06 16.52 -17.53
N SER A 353 17.29 17.48 -18.04
CA SER A 353 17.82 18.65 -18.77
C SER A 353 18.64 19.60 -17.90
N LYS A 354 18.53 19.53 -16.58
CA LYS A 354 19.33 20.31 -15.62
C LYS A 354 20.66 19.65 -15.28
N GLN A 355 20.89 18.40 -15.72
CA GLN A 355 22.09 17.67 -15.35
C GLN A 355 23.32 18.15 -16.14
N PRO A 356 24.55 17.94 -15.61
CA PRO A 356 25.78 18.30 -16.33
C PRO A 356 25.88 17.62 -17.70
N ASN A 357 26.61 18.24 -18.64
CA ASN A 357 26.80 17.71 -20.01
C ASN A 357 27.38 16.29 -20.06
N ALA A 358 28.12 15.88 -19.03
CA ALA A 358 28.60 14.49 -18.92
C ALA A 358 27.43 13.48 -18.81
N ILE A 359 26.29 13.90 -18.27
CA ILE A 359 25.07 13.11 -18.08
C ILE A 359 24.04 13.45 -19.17
N TYR A 360 23.68 14.75 -19.31
CA TYR A 360 22.78 15.24 -20.34
C TYR A 360 23.55 15.43 -21.65
N ASN A 361 23.63 14.37 -22.46
CA ASN A 361 24.25 14.38 -23.77
C ASN A 361 23.39 13.61 -24.79
N GLN A 362 23.70 13.73 -26.08
CA GLN A 362 22.89 13.15 -27.15
C GLN A 362 22.70 11.63 -27.02
N LYS A 363 23.71 10.89 -26.57
CA LYS A 363 23.59 9.44 -26.38
C LYS A 363 22.59 9.10 -25.28
N THR A 364 22.74 9.70 -24.08
CA THR A 364 21.85 9.46 -22.95
C THR A 364 20.44 9.95 -23.25
N PHE A 365 20.32 11.10 -23.93
CA PHE A 365 19.05 11.65 -24.37
C PHE A 365 18.32 10.71 -25.34
N ALA A 366 19.00 10.19 -26.37
CA ALA A 366 18.42 9.27 -27.35
C ALA A 366 17.94 7.96 -26.67
N GLU A 367 18.73 7.40 -25.76
CA GLU A 367 18.35 6.20 -25.00
C GLU A 367 17.11 6.46 -24.14
N PHE A 368 17.10 7.58 -23.38
CA PHE A 368 15.95 7.95 -22.53
C PHE A 368 14.66 8.14 -23.32
N ILE A 369 14.68 8.95 -24.41
CA ILE A 369 13.50 9.21 -25.24
C ILE A 369 12.98 7.97 -25.91
N ASN A 370 13.88 7.09 -26.37
CA ASN A 370 13.49 5.81 -26.97
C ASN A 370 12.82 4.88 -25.94
N ASP A 371 13.31 4.84 -24.70
CA ASP A 371 12.69 4.05 -23.65
C ASP A 371 11.30 4.63 -23.25
N ALA A 372 11.21 5.96 -23.13
CA ALA A 372 9.95 6.64 -22.85
C ALA A 372 8.90 6.44 -23.95
N ALA A 373 9.30 6.29 -25.21
CA ALA A 373 8.41 6.07 -26.35
C ALA A 373 7.58 4.79 -26.22
N SER A 374 8.10 3.78 -25.54
CA SER A 374 7.40 2.51 -25.34
C SER A 374 6.12 2.67 -24.50
N SER A 375 6.13 3.52 -23.47
CA SER A 375 5.00 3.81 -22.61
C SER A 375 4.25 5.09 -22.97
N ASN A 376 4.98 6.12 -23.43
CA ASN A 376 4.49 7.46 -23.73
C ASN A 376 4.87 7.94 -25.14
N PRO A 377 4.35 7.29 -26.22
CA PRO A 377 4.75 7.62 -27.59
C PRO A 377 4.46 9.07 -27.97
N GLN A 378 3.35 9.66 -27.51
CA GLN A 378 3.01 11.07 -27.75
C GLN A 378 4.03 12.04 -27.14
N PHE A 379 4.53 11.72 -25.94
CA PHE A 379 5.60 12.50 -25.32
C PHE A 379 6.87 12.42 -26.17
N ALA A 380 7.28 11.23 -26.57
CA ALA A 380 8.51 11.01 -27.34
C ALA A 380 8.50 11.68 -28.71
N MET A 381 7.34 11.77 -29.39
CA MET A 381 7.17 12.47 -30.68
C MET A 381 7.62 13.94 -30.60
N ASN A 382 7.40 14.61 -29.47
CA ASN A 382 7.79 16.02 -29.30
C ASN A 382 9.30 16.23 -29.28
N TYR A 383 10.08 15.18 -29.08
CA TYR A 383 11.54 15.25 -28.94
C TYR A 383 12.30 14.62 -30.12
N MET A 384 11.59 14.12 -31.14
CA MET A 384 12.22 13.48 -32.29
C MET A 384 13.20 14.41 -33.03
N SER A 385 12.82 15.68 -33.22
CA SER A 385 13.65 16.67 -33.90
C SER A 385 14.90 17.11 -33.11
N TYR A 386 15.00 16.74 -31.84
CA TYR A 386 16.16 17.03 -30.99
C TYR A 386 17.25 15.97 -31.07
N LEU A 387 16.99 14.87 -31.77
CA LEU A 387 17.99 13.82 -32.02
C LEU A 387 18.87 14.20 -33.23
N ASP A 388 20.18 14.24 -33.01
CA ASP A 388 21.16 14.60 -34.04
C ASP A 388 21.36 13.44 -35.07
N SER A 389 21.23 12.20 -34.64
CA SER A 389 21.48 11.01 -35.43
C SER A 389 20.22 10.54 -36.17
N LYS A 390 20.30 10.42 -37.53
CA LYS A 390 19.22 9.78 -38.31
C LYS A 390 18.90 8.35 -37.83
N LYS A 391 19.91 7.61 -37.39
CA LYS A 391 19.73 6.25 -36.87
C LYS A 391 18.91 6.25 -35.58
N ASP A 392 19.15 7.23 -34.70
CA ASP A 392 18.38 7.34 -33.46
C ASP A 392 16.95 7.84 -33.73
N GLN A 393 16.77 8.75 -34.70
CA GLN A 393 15.43 9.17 -35.16
C GLN A 393 14.64 8.01 -35.74
N GLN A 394 15.28 7.15 -36.58
CA GLN A 394 14.67 5.94 -37.13
C GLN A 394 14.24 5.00 -35.99
N ARG A 395 15.17 4.64 -35.10
CA ARG A 395 14.89 3.76 -33.96
C ARG A 395 13.76 4.29 -33.08
N LEU A 396 13.75 5.61 -32.81
CA LEU A 396 12.68 6.23 -32.07
C LEU A 396 11.34 6.14 -32.80
N SER A 397 11.34 6.33 -34.13
CA SER A 397 10.13 6.22 -34.96
C SER A 397 9.54 4.80 -34.92
N GLU A 398 10.39 3.76 -34.98
CA GLU A 398 10.01 2.36 -34.84
C GLU A 398 9.34 2.12 -33.46
N THR A 399 9.95 2.62 -32.36
CA THR A 399 9.45 2.46 -31.00
C THR A 399 8.14 3.22 -30.79
N ILE A 400 8.03 4.47 -31.30
CA ILE A 400 6.80 5.26 -31.27
C ILE A 400 5.67 4.53 -31.99
N TYR A 401 5.92 4.04 -33.21
CA TYR A 401 4.93 3.29 -33.97
C TYR A 401 4.40 2.07 -33.21
N GLN A 402 5.28 1.28 -32.60
CA GLN A 402 4.89 0.13 -31.80
C GLN A 402 4.11 0.55 -30.53
N GLY A 403 4.50 1.63 -29.89
CA GLY A 403 3.79 2.20 -28.75
C GLY A 403 2.37 2.69 -29.11
N LEU A 404 2.23 3.41 -30.22
CA LEU A 404 0.95 3.86 -30.76
C LEU A 404 0.06 2.68 -31.17
N LYS A 405 0.64 1.69 -31.85
CA LYS A 405 -0.09 0.49 -32.34
C LYS A 405 -0.78 -0.27 -31.20
N ARG A 406 -0.14 -0.34 -30.01
CA ARG A 406 -0.74 -0.94 -28.79
C ARG A 406 -1.89 -0.12 -28.22
N LYS A 407 -1.89 1.22 -28.42
CA LYS A 407 -2.89 2.13 -27.87
C LYS A 407 -4.02 2.44 -28.86
N SER A 408 -3.68 2.66 -30.14
CA SER A 408 -4.63 3.04 -31.19
C SER A 408 -4.05 2.74 -32.56
N THR A 409 -4.68 1.80 -33.26
CA THR A 409 -4.30 1.46 -34.65
C THR A 409 -4.41 2.65 -35.60
N GLN A 410 -5.37 3.57 -35.37
CA GLN A 410 -5.53 4.76 -36.20
C GLN A 410 -4.36 5.73 -35.99
N GLN A 411 -3.99 6.04 -34.75
CA GLN A 411 -2.86 6.93 -34.47
C GLN A 411 -1.55 6.36 -35.01
N ALA A 412 -1.36 5.04 -34.96
CA ALA A 412 -0.18 4.40 -35.55
C ALA A 412 -0.15 4.56 -37.09
N LYS A 413 -1.28 4.44 -37.77
CA LYS A 413 -1.37 4.67 -39.21
C LYS A 413 -1.08 6.13 -39.59
N ASP A 414 -1.69 7.06 -38.86
CA ASP A 414 -1.50 8.49 -39.10
C ASP A 414 -0.02 8.90 -38.88
N PHE A 415 0.63 8.36 -37.86
CA PHE A 415 2.05 8.55 -37.63
C PHE A 415 2.91 7.94 -38.75
N LEU A 416 2.61 6.72 -39.18
CA LEU A 416 3.35 6.02 -40.22
C LEU A 416 3.29 6.77 -41.56
N GLU A 417 2.13 7.35 -41.94
CA GLU A 417 1.97 8.11 -43.18
C GLU A 417 2.77 9.41 -43.18
N GLN A 418 3.00 9.99 -42.01
CA GLN A 418 3.76 11.25 -41.84
C GLN A 418 5.26 11.02 -41.58
N SER A 419 5.66 9.77 -41.27
CA SER A 419 7.03 9.48 -40.89
C SER A 419 7.96 9.45 -42.11
N PRO A 420 9.13 10.09 -42.03
CA PRO A 420 10.17 9.95 -43.07
C PRO A 420 10.84 8.55 -43.05
N PHE A 421 10.57 7.72 -42.07
CA PHE A 421 11.10 6.36 -41.87
C PHE A 421 10.02 5.29 -42.08
N LYS A 422 9.05 5.56 -42.95
CA LYS A 422 7.90 4.68 -43.17
C LYS A 422 8.30 3.27 -43.58
N ASP A 423 9.23 3.16 -44.49
CA ASP A 423 9.63 1.85 -45.04
C ASP A 423 10.39 1.03 -43.99
N GLU A 424 11.28 1.66 -43.23
CA GLU A 424 12.04 1.04 -42.16
C GLU A 424 11.13 0.59 -41.00
N ILE A 425 10.14 1.38 -40.66
CA ILE A 425 9.13 1.03 -39.64
C ILE A 425 8.35 -0.23 -40.06
N LEU A 426 7.93 -0.30 -41.33
CA LEU A 426 7.20 -1.47 -41.86
C LEU A 426 8.05 -2.71 -41.88
N GLU A 427 9.32 -2.59 -42.29
CA GLU A 427 10.27 -3.71 -42.27
C GLU A 427 10.49 -4.22 -40.84
N PHE A 428 10.65 -3.33 -39.89
CA PHE A 428 10.78 -3.67 -38.47
C PHE A 428 9.51 -4.35 -37.92
N ASP A 429 8.32 -3.86 -38.25
CA ASP A 429 7.04 -4.45 -37.83
C ASP A 429 6.85 -5.86 -38.42
N GLU A 430 7.28 -6.10 -39.66
CA GLU A 430 7.27 -7.45 -40.24
C GLU A 430 8.29 -8.38 -39.61
N TYR A 431 9.48 -7.87 -39.27
CA TYR A 431 10.48 -8.64 -38.55
C TYR A 431 9.93 -9.10 -37.18
N LEU A 432 9.30 -8.22 -36.42
CA LEU A 432 8.68 -8.56 -35.13
C LEU A 432 7.60 -9.63 -35.27
N LYS A 433 6.76 -9.58 -36.32
CA LYS A 433 5.72 -10.60 -36.58
C LYS A 433 6.30 -11.98 -36.91
N LYS A 434 7.49 -12.05 -37.48
CA LYS A 434 8.15 -13.31 -37.83
C LYS A 434 8.95 -13.90 -36.67
N SER A 435 9.31 -13.08 -35.68
CA SER A 435 10.12 -13.46 -34.52
C SER A 435 9.28 -13.87 -33.29
N LEU A 436 7.96 -13.69 -33.33
CA LEU A 436 6.97 -14.18 -32.38
C LEU A 436 6.29 -15.43 -32.88
#